data_44f252500cf8a50f138785f817dc9351
#
_entry.id   44f252500cf8a50f138785f817dc9351
#
_cell.length_a   1.000
_cell.length_b   1.000
_cell.length_c   1.000
_cell.angle_alpha   90.00
_cell.angle_beta   90.00
_cell.angle_gamma   90.00
#
_symmetry.space_group_name_H-M   'P 1'
#
loop_
_entity.id
_entity.type
_entity.pdbx_description
1 polymer ?
#
loop_
_entity_poly.entity_id
_entity_poly.type
_entity_poly.pdbx_seq_one_letter_code
_entity_poly.pdbx_strand_id
1 'polypeptide(L)'
;MNLKKVTLNQLIAICISILTLSLTSCGGSESTSSSGGDNALLGAGSTFVNPLFSKLFSVYNQSTGLKVNYQSIGSGGGILQLTNKTVDFGDSDAPLNDEQTQKTGAPVLHIPMCSGAVVISYNLAEVKDTIKLTPEVIANIFLGKIKTWNDPAIAAINKGVKFPTSAIVIAHRSDGSGTTNIFTTYLSKVSDEWNTKVGKGSSINWPAGLGGKGNEGVAGLVKQTPGAIGYIELAYAIQNKMTYASVQNKSGNFITPSVASTSAAGNIQLPPDAKVSLTNTDAADGYPISGFTWALIYKEQNYNNRSQDRANKLVKLLWWNIHEGQKYCEPLNYAPLSPSATTVAENILKSATYDGKPLLQ
;
A
#
# COMPACT_ATOMS: atom_id res chain seq x y z
N MET A 1 23.24 -57.75 -41.22
CA MET A 1 22.79 -57.78 -39.83
C MET A 1 21.30 -57.40 -39.83
N ASN A 2 20.42 -58.41 -39.71
CA ASN A 2 18.97 -58.25 -39.92
C ASN A 2 18.27 -57.77 -38.64
N LEU A 3 17.75 -56.58 -38.67
CA LEU A 3 16.84 -56.05 -37.63
C LEU A 3 15.43 -56.55 -37.92
N LYS A 4 14.93 -57.50 -37.07
CA LYS A 4 13.55 -57.96 -37.10
C LYS A 4 12.62 -56.83 -36.65
N LYS A 5 11.66 -56.46 -37.53
CA LYS A 5 10.55 -55.54 -37.21
C LYS A 5 9.65 -56.19 -36.16
N VAL A 6 9.57 -55.58 -35.00
CA VAL A 6 8.57 -55.88 -33.97
C VAL A 6 7.25 -55.23 -34.40
N THR A 7 6.20 -56.03 -34.58
CA THR A 7 4.89 -55.55 -35.02
C THR A 7 4.11 -54.91 -33.85
N LEU A 8 3.33 -53.89 -34.17
CA LEU A 8 2.53 -53.06 -33.23
C LEU A 8 1.63 -53.91 -32.29
N ASN A 9 1.26 -55.11 -32.67
CA ASN A 9 0.40 -55.99 -31.86
C ASN A 9 1.12 -56.67 -30.67
N GLN A 10 2.46 -56.71 -30.65
CA GLN A 10 3.24 -57.23 -29.50
C GLN A 10 3.44 -56.21 -28.39
N LEU A 11 3.34 -54.91 -28.70
CA LEU A 11 3.41 -53.84 -27.72
C LEU A 11 2.10 -53.65 -26.95
N ILE A 12 0.95 -54.01 -27.54
CA ILE A 12 -0.37 -53.90 -26.90
C ILE A 12 -0.59 -55.02 -25.85
N ALA A 13 0.01 -56.19 -26.04
CA ALA A 13 -0.14 -57.32 -25.10
C ALA A 13 0.65 -57.12 -23.79
N ILE A 14 1.70 -56.30 -23.78
CA ILE A 14 2.52 -56.04 -22.58
C ILE A 14 1.90 -54.92 -21.69
N CYS A 15 1.09 -54.02 -22.24
CA CYS A 15 0.41 -52.96 -21.49
C CYS A 15 -0.85 -53.40 -20.76
N ILE A 16 -1.46 -54.56 -21.10
CA ILE A 16 -2.70 -55.03 -20.49
C ILE A 16 -2.44 -55.89 -19.23
N SER A 17 -1.23 -56.41 -19.03
CA SER A 17 -0.89 -57.29 -17.89
C SER A 17 -0.46 -56.58 -16.63
N ILE A 18 -0.41 -55.24 -16.60
CA ILE A 18 0.01 -54.42 -15.43
C ILE A 18 -1.17 -53.71 -14.75
N LEU A 19 -2.40 -53.84 -15.27
CA LEU A 19 -3.56 -53.06 -14.80
C LEU A 19 -4.54 -53.87 -13.91
N THR A 20 -4.15 -55.01 -13.34
CA THR A 20 -5.08 -55.84 -12.52
C THR A 20 -4.57 -56.21 -11.12
N LEU A 21 -3.74 -55.38 -10.48
CA LEU A 21 -3.35 -55.62 -9.07
C LEU A 21 -3.30 -54.31 -8.26
N SER A 22 -4.44 -53.65 -8.11
CA SER A 22 -4.57 -52.58 -7.07
C SER A 22 -6.03 -52.24 -6.80
N LEU A 23 -6.84 -53.18 -6.41
CA LEU A 23 -8.18 -52.93 -5.88
C LEU A 23 -8.48 -53.86 -4.71
N THR A 24 -7.79 -53.68 -3.57
CA THR A 24 -8.30 -54.00 -2.24
C THR A 24 -7.51 -53.24 -1.20
N SER A 25 -7.98 -52.04 -0.89
CA SER A 25 -7.74 -51.40 0.43
C SER A 25 -8.98 -50.59 0.75
N CYS A 26 -10.01 -51.21 1.27
CA CYS A 26 -11.00 -50.62 2.12
C CYS A 26 -10.35 -50.43 3.47
N GLY A 27 -9.92 -49.21 3.77
CA GLY A 27 -9.46 -48.75 5.07
C GLY A 27 -10.00 -47.37 5.29
N GLY A 28 -10.78 -47.17 6.35
CA GLY A 28 -11.57 -46.01 6.71
C GLY A 28 -10.96 -44.68 6.34
N SER A 29 -11.68 -43.86 5.61
CA SER A 29 -11.44 -42.43 5.51
C SER A 29 -11.79 -41.81 6.84
N GLU A 30 -10.82 -41.76 7.77
CA GLU A 30 -10.79 -40.67 8.69
C GLU A 30 -10.63 -39.42 7.83
N SER A 31 -11.69 -38.64 7.72
CA SER A 31 -11.64 -37.25 7.26
C SER A 31 -10.72 -36.52 8.23
N THR A 32 -9.41 -36.51 7.95
CA THR A 32 -8.51 -35.53 8.48
C THR A 32 -9.02 -34.19 7.96
N SER A 33 -9.93 -33.60 8.73
CA SER A 33 -10.20 -32.17 8.65
C SER A 33 -8.83 -31.49 8.72
N SER A 34 -8.44 -30.88 7.60
CA SER A 34 -7.20 -30.12 7.50
C SER A 34 -7.24 -28.98 8.50
N SER A 35 -6.75 -29.23 9.72
CA SER A 35 -6.56 -28.23 10.77
C SER A 35 -5.45 -27.22 10.42
N GLY A 36 -5.00 -27.17 9.16
CA GLY A 36 -4.04 -26.18 8.66
C GLY A 36 -4.66 -24.84 8.27
N GLY A 37 -5.98 -24.72 8.19
CA GLY A 37 -6.67 -23.54 7.66
C GLY A 37 -6.66 -22.31 8.59
N ASP A 38 -6.71 -22.51 9.89
CA ASP A 38 -6.90 -21.39 10.85
C ASP A 38 -5.59 -20.81 11.41
N ASN A 39 -4.44 -21.35 11.05
CA ASN A 39 -3.15 -20.86 11.54
C ASN A 39 -2.45 -19.89 10.58
N ALA A 40 -3.14 -19.42 9.56
CA ALA A 40 -2.65 -18.40 8.63
C ALA A 40 -3.76 -17.44 8.25
N LEU A 41 -3.49 -16.14 8.35
CA LEU A 41 -4.35 -15.07 7.85
C LEU A 41 -3.86 -14.63 6.46
N LEU A 42 -4.81 -14.24 5.62
CA LEU A 42 -4.55 -13.70 4.29
C LEU A 42 -4.87 -12.20 4.26
N GLY A 43 -3.93 -11.40 3.83
CA GLY A 43 -4.11 -9.98 3.60
C GLY A 43 -3.68 -9.59 2.20
N ALA A 44 -4.24 -8.52 1.66
CA ALA A 44 -3.79 -7.97 0.39
C ALA A 44 -4.03 -6.46 0.34
N GLY A 45 -3.18 -5.73 -0.38
CA GLY A 45 -3.45 -4.32 -0.56
C GLY A 45 -2.22 -3.46 -0.78
N SER A 46 -2.19 -2.34 -0.09
CA SER A 46 -1.23 -1.27 -0.32
C SER A 46 0.22 -1.72 -0.31
N THR A 47 0.97 -1.25 -1.31
CA THR A 47 2.43 -1.36 -1.33
C THR A 47 3.08 -0.32 -0.42
N PHE A 48 2.37 0.77 -0.08
CA PHE A 48 2.85 1.84 0.80
C PHE A 48 3.29 1.28 2.15
N VAL A 49 2.48 0.44 2.80
CA VAL A 49 2.73 -0.12 4.14
C VAL A 49 3.52 -1.43 4.13
N ASN A 50 3.77 -2.01 2.95
CA ASN A 50 4.37 -3.35 2.85
C ASN A 50 5.72 -3.51 3.61
N PRO A 51 6.67 -2.54 3.61
CA PRO A 51 7.89 -2.65 4.43
C PRO A 51 7.58 -2.80 5.93
N LEU A 52 6.61 -2.05 6.45
CA LEU A 52 6.20 -2.14 7.85
C LEU A 52 5.46 -3.45 8.13
N PHE A 53 4.47 -3.83 7.33
CA PHE A 53 3.70 -5.06 7.50
C PHE A 53 4.58 -6.30 7.45
N SER A 54 5.58 -6.33 6.58
CA SER A 54 6.56 -7.43 6.53
C SER A 54 7.29 -7.61 7.87
N LYS A 55 7.66 -6.50 8.52
CA LYS A 55 8.28 -6.53 9.85
C LYS A 55 7.29 -6.95 10.93
N LEU A 56 6.11 -6.31 10.97
CA LEU A 56 5.08 -6.57 11.98
C LEU A 56 4.63 -8.04 11.96
N PHE A 57 4.32 -8.57 10.78
CA PHE A 57 3.84 -9.95 10.64
C PHE A 57 4.93 -10.98 10.97
N SER A 58 6.19 -10.68 10.64
CA SER A 58 7.32 -11.52 11.05
C SER A 58 7.46 -11.57 12.56
N VAL A 59 7.41 -10.42 13.26
CA VAL A 59 7.52 -10.35 14.72
C VAL A 59 6.31 -11.01 15.40
N TYR A 60 5.11 -10.74 14.91
CA TYR A 60 3.90 -11.34 15.45
C TYR A 60 3.89 -12.88 15.29
N ASN A 61 4.35 -13.37 14.14
CA ASN A 61 4.51 -14.81 13.94
C ASN A 61 5.51 -15.43 14.92
N GLN A 62 6.65 -14.77 15.17
CA GLN A 62 7.66 -15.27 16.15
C GLN A 62 7.09 -15.36 17.56
N SER A 63 6.18 -14.48 17.95
CA SER A 63 5.61 -14.45 19.31
C SER A 63 4.38 -15.33 19.49
N THR A 64 3.59 -15.57 18.43
CA THR A 64 2.27 -16.22 18.50
C THR A 64 2.14 -17.50 17.68
N GLY A 65 3.07 -17.75 16.74
CA GLY A 65 2.97 -18.82 15.75
C GLY A 65 1.99 -18.55 14.60
N LEU A 66 1.22 -17.43 14.64
CA LEU A 66 0.27 -17.07 13.59
C LEU A 66 0.99 -16.55 12.36
N LYS A 67 0.80 -17.19 11.21
CA LYS A 67 1.31 -16.70 9.92
C LYS A 67 0.37 -15.67 9.32
N VAL A 68 0.91 -14.64 8.69
CA VAL A 68 0.15 -13.69 7.90
C VAL A 68 0.78 -13.60 6.50
N ASN A 69 0.02 -14.00 5.50
CA ASN A 69 0.43 -13.92 4.10
C ASN A 69 -0.16 -12.64 3.51
N TYR A 70 0.67 -11.63 3.30
CA TYR A 70 0.26 -10.35 2.74
C TYR A 70 0.70 -10.22 1.28
N GLN A 71 -0.25 -9.93 0.40
CA GLN A 71 -0.01 -9.67 -1.01
C GLN A 71 0.04 -8.16 -1.26
N SER A 72 1.25 -7.65 -1.49
CA SER A 72 1.51 -6.25 -1.82
C SER A 72 1.17 -5.99 -3.29
N ILE A 73 -0.09 -5.69 -3.59
CA ILE A 73 -0.65 -5.58 -4.96
C ILE A 73 -1.32 -4.24 -5.26
N GLY A 74 -1.16 -3.27 -4.37
CA GLY A 74 -1.79 -1.95 -4.42
C GLY A 74 -3.17 -1.93 -3.77
N SER A 75 -3.58 -0.75 -3.29
CA SER A 75 -4.84 -0.54 -2.56
C SER A 75 -6.06 -1.01 -3.36
N GLY A 76 -6.09 -0.75 -4.67
CA GLY A 76 -7.19 -1.22 -5.53
C GLY A 76 -7.31 -2.74 -5.57
N GLY A 77 -6.18 -3.45 -5.62
CA GLY A 77 -6.14 -4.91 -5.55
C GLY A 77 -6.62 -5.45 -4.19
N GLY A 78 -6.20 -4.80 -3.09
CA GLY A 78 -6.64 -5.14 -1.75
C GLY A 78 -8.15 -4.97 -1.54
N ILE A 79 -8.69 -3.82 -1.97
CA ILE A 79 -10.13 -3.54 -1.93
C ILE A 79 -10.91 -4.59 -2.74
N LEU A 80 -10.43 -4.93 -3.94
CA LEU A 80 -11.07 -5.93 -4.79
C LEU A 80 -11.08 -7.32 -4.13
N GLN A 81 -9.95 -7.77 -3.56
CA GLN A 81 -9.87 -9.06 -2.88
C GLN A 81 -10.74 -9.09 -1.61
N LEU A 82 -10.79 -8.01 -0.84
CA LEU A 82 -11.70 -7.90 0.30
C LEU A 82 -13.17 -7.99 -0.15
N THR A 83 -13.54 -7.22 -1.19
CA THR A 83 -14.91 -7.24 -1.76
C THR A 83 -15.32 -8.63 -2.22
N ASN A 84 -14.40 -9.36 -2.85
CA ASN A 84 -14.61 -10.75 -3.27
C ASN A 84 -14.50 -11.76 -2.11
N LYS A 85 -14.19 -11.29 -0.89
CA LYS A 85 -14.04 -12.11 0.32
C LYS A 85 -12.99 -13.23 0.16
N THR A 86 -11.91 -12.96 -0.59
CA THR A 86 -10.80 -13.90 -0.83
C THR A 86 -9.65 -13.71 0.16
N VAL A 87 -9.71 -12.66 0.97
CA VAL A 87 -8.74 -12.35 2.03
C VAL A 87 -9.45 -12.06 3.36
N ASP A 88 -8.71 -12.14 4.46
CA ASP A 88 -9.20 -11.80 5.80
C ASP A 88 -9.28 -10.30 6.02
N PHE A 89 -8.35 -9.56 5.43
CA PHE A 89 -8.31 -8.11 5.47
C PHE A 89 -7.73 -7.53 4.17
N GLY A 90 -8.24 -6.38 3.79
CA GLY A 90 -7.61 -5.53 2.79
C GLY A 90 -6.72 -4.49 3.45
N ASP A 91 -5.90 -3.79 2.65
CA ASP A 91 -5.21 -2.59 3.10
C ASP A 91 -5.22 -1.52 2.01
N SER A 92 -5.45 -0.26 2.42
CA SER A 92 -5.57 0.86 1.49
C SER A 92 -5.11 2.17 2.12
N ASP A 93 -4.41 3.01 1.34
CA ASP A 93 -4.04 4.37 1.75
C ASP A 93 -5.09 5.40 1.29
N ALA A 94 -6.26 4.91 0.91
CA ALA A 94 -7.45 5.71 0.61
C ALA A 94 -8.68 5.04 1.22
N PRO A 95 -9.60 5.78 1.83
CA PRO A 95 -10.89 5.22 2.22
C PRO A 95 -11.66 4.69 1.00
N LEU A 96 -12.52 3.69 1.23
CA LEU A 96 -13.45 3.25 0.21
C LEU A 96 -14.34 4.42 -0.23
N ASN A 97 -14.47 4.62 -1.54
CA ASN A 97 -15.46 5.54 -2.09
C ASN A 97 -16.86 4.90 -2.07
N ASP A 98 -17.90 5.67 -2.46
CA ASP A 98 -19.29 5.22 -2.41
C ASP A 98 -19.53 3.97 -3.26
N GLU A 99 -18.96 3.92 -4.49
CA GLU A 99 -19.09 2.77 -5.38
C GLU A 99 -18.44 1.51 -4.77
N GLN A 100 -17.24 1.65 -4.22
CA GLN A 100 -16.52 0.56 -3.55
C GLN A 100 -17.30 0.09 -2.31
N THR A 101 -17.81 1.03 -1.51
CA THR A 101 -18.62 0.72 -0.33
C THR A 101 -19.90 -0.04 -0.70
N GLN A 102 -20.58 0.34 -1.78
CA GLN A 102 -21.73 -0.40 -2.29
C GLN A 102 -21.38 -1.82 -2.74
N LYS A 103 -20.24 -1.97 -3.44
CA LYS A 103 -19.78 -3.28 -3.94
C LYS A 103 -19.41 -4.27 -2.83
N THR A 104 -19.00 -3.81 -1.65
CA THR A 104 -18.73 -4.71 -0.52
C THR A 104 -19.97 -5.41 -0.01
N GLY A 105 -21.15 -4.82 -0.21
CA GLY A 105 -22.45 -5.37 0.20
C GLY A 105 -22.66 -5.45 1.72
N ALA A 106 -21.69 -5.01 2.53
CA ALA A 106 -21.75 -4.99 3.98
C ALA A 106 -20.78 -3.92 4.54
N PRO A 107 -21.00 -3.43 5.77
CA PRO A 107 -20.16 -2.43 6.40
C PRO A 107 -18.69 -2.89 6.53
N VAL A 108 -17.76 -2.05 6.07
CA VAL A 108 -16.32 -2.23 6.19
C VAL A 108 -15.73 -1.21 7.17
N LEU A 109 -14.98 -1.70 8.14
CA LEU A 109 -14.22 -0.91 9.09
C LEU A 109 -12.90 -0.48 8.47
N HIS A 110 -12.51 0.77 8.71
CA HIS A 110 -11.24 1.35 8.31
C HIS A 110 -10.38 1.59 9.55
N ILE A 111 -9.48 0.68 9.86
CA ILE A 111 -8.63 0.77 11.06
C ILE A 111 -7.30 1.42 10.66
N PRO A 112 -7.00 2.66 11.11
CA PRO A 112 -5.72 3.28 10.80
C PRO A 112 -4.58 2.48 11.44
N MET A 113 -3.53 2.20 10.65
CA MET A 113 -2.38 1.40 11.07
C MET A 113 -1.17 2.27 11.40
N CYS A 114 -0.88 3.23 10.55
CA CYS A 114 0.19 4.23 10.69
C CYS A 114 -0.04 5.33 9.69
N SER A 115 0.79 6.37 9.73
CA SER A 115 0.90 7.35 8.65
C SER A 115 2.29 7.35 8.02
N GLY A 116 2.38 7.80 6.77
CA GLY A 116 3.62 7.90 6.03
C GLY A 116 3.63 9.11 5.09
N ALA A 117 4.80 9.40 4.53
CA ALA A 117 5.00 10.49 3.59
C ALA A 117 5.08 9.97 2.15
N VAL A 118 4.37 10.61 1.24
CA VAL A 118 4.57 10.44 -0.20
C VAL A 118 5.63 11.46 -0.66
N VAL A 119 6.82 10.97 -0.94
CA VAL A 119 7.95 11.83 -1.29
C VAL A 119 8.08 12.01 -2.80
N ILE A 120 8.50 13.20 -3.23
CA ILE A 120 8.83 13.48 -4.62
C ILE A 120 10.29 13.10 -4.83
N SER A 121 10.49 11.89 -5.34
CA SER A 121 11.82 11.34 -5.61
C SER A 121 12.27 11.68 -7.03
N TYR A 122 13.56 11.92 -7.21
CA TYR A 122 14.12 12.31 -8.49
C TYR A 122 15.50 11.66 -8.73
N ASN A 123 15.94 11.67 -9.98
CA ASN A 123 17.25 11.13 -10.39
C ASN A 123 18.06 12.19 -11.16
N LEU A 124 18.82 12.98 -10.41
CA LEU A 124 19.74 14.00 -10.91
C LEU A 124 21.13 13.78 -10.30
N ALA A 125 21.97 12.98 -10.97
CA ALA A 125 23.29 12.60 -10.45
C ALA A 125 24.22 13.81 -10.21
N GLU A 126 24.05 14.89 -10.98
CA GLU A 126 24.84 16.10 -10.94
C GLU A 126 24.43 17.08 -9.82
N VAL A 127 23.21 16.95 -9.29
CA VAL A 127 22.65 17.79 -8.22
C VAL A 127 22.90 17.13 -6.88
N LYS A 128 23.73 17.74 -6.04
CA LYS A 128 24.10 17.20 -4.72
C LYS A 128 23.20 17.72 -3.60
N ASP A 129 22.63 18.90 -3.79
CA ASP A 129 21.74 19.52 -2.80
C ASP A 129 20.33 18.93 -2.87
N THR A 130 19.64 18.90 -1.74
CA THR A 130 18.22 18.59 -1.70
C THR A 130 17.44 19.71 -2.38
N ILE A 131 16.74 19.39 -3.47
CA ILE A 131 15.95 20.40 -4.20
C ILE A 131 14.67 20.75 -3.43
N LYS A 132 14.23 21.98 -3.64
CA LYS A 132 12.98 22.51 -3.11
C LYS A 132 11.94 22.58 -4.21
N LEU A 133 10.71 22.17 -3.91
CA LEU A 133 9.61 22.23 -4.86
C LEU A 133 8.40 22.91 -4.20
N THR A 134 7.84 23.91 -4.88
CA THR A 134 6.57 24.52 -4.47
C THR A 134 5.39 23.68 -4.98
N PRO A 135 4.19 23.81 -4.38
CA PRO A 135 2.98 23.16 -4.85
C PRO A 135 2.71 23.38 -6.34
N GLU A 136 2.88 24.63 -6.80
CA GLU A 136 2.68 25.02 -8.19
C GLU A 136 3.68 24.33 -9.14
N VAL A 137 4.96 24.29 -8.79
CA VAL A 137 6.00 23.63 -9.59
C VAL A 137 5.71 22.14 -9.71
N ILE A 138 5.33 21.47 -8.61
CA ILE A 138 4.97 20.04 -8.65
C ILE A 138 3.77 19.82 -9.58
N ALA A 139 2.70 20.60 -9.42
CA ALA A 139 1.51 20.47 -10.27
C ALA A 139 1.85 20.70 -11.74
N ASN A 140 2.65 21.71 -12.09
CA ASN A 140 3.04 22.00 -13.47
C ASN A 140 3.98 20.94 -14.06
N ILE A 141 4.83 20.31 -13.29
CA ILE A 141 5.62 19.15 -13.72
C ILE A 141 4.67 18.01 -14.10
N PHE A 142 3.78 17.58 -13.20
CA PHE A 142 2.89 16.43 -13.45
C PHE A 142 1.77 16.73 -14.47
N LEU A 143 1.46 18.00 -14.73
CA LEU A 143 0.65 18.42 -15.88
C LEU A 143 1.42 18.40 -17.22
N GLY A 144 2.72 18.13 -17.21
CA GLY A 144 3.58 18.15 -18.39
C GLY A 144 3.89 19.55 -18.94
N LYS A 145 3.70 20.60 -18.15
CA LYS A 145 3.99 21.98 -18.53
C LYS A 145 5.46 22.33 -18.33
N ILE A 146 6.04 21.99 -17.17
CA ILE A 146 7.47 22.07 -16.91
C ILE A 146 8.10 20.78 -17.43
N LYS A 147 8.96 20.90 -18.45
CA LYS A 147 9.48 19.77 -19.21
C LYS A 147 10.98 19.53 -19.02
N THR A 148 11.71 20.49 -18.48
CA THR A 148 13.17 20.42 -18.28
C THR A 148 13.54 20.83 -16.86
N TRP A 149 14.65 20.27 -16.37
CA TRP A 149 15.07 20.53 -14.99
C TRP A 149 15.58 21.96 -14.79
N ASN A 150 16.15 22.59 -15.81
CA ASN A 150 16.59 24.00 -15.75
C ASN A 150 15.47 25.02 -15.99
N ASP A 151 14.20 24.62 -15.91
CA ASP A 151 13.07 25.53 -16.03
C ASP A 151 13.21 26.69 -15.02
N PRO A 152 12.95 27.94 -15.46
CA PRO A 152 13.07 29.13 -14.58
C PRO A 152 12.26 29.00 -13.29
N ALA A 153 11.11 28.33 -13.28
CA ALA A 153 10.29 28.13 -12.09
C ALA A 153 10.98 27.23 -11.04
N ILE A 154 11.74 26.23 -11.49
CA ILE A 154 12.54 25.38 -10.58
C ILE A 154 13.78 26.15 -10.09
N ALA A 155 14.48 26.83 -11.00
CA ALA A 155 15.72 27.53 -10.68
C ALA A 155 15.49 28.69 -9.69
N ALA A 156 14.38 29.42 -9.80
CA ALA A 156 14.06 30.57 -8.95
C ALA A 156 13.97 30.23 -7.46
N ILE A 157 13.47 29.03 -7.12
CA ILE A 157 13.30 28.55 -5.74
C ILE A 157 14.52 27.78 -5.22
N ASN A 158 15.50 27.46 -6.10
CA ASN A 158 16.72 26.71 -5.78
C ASN A 158 17.98 27.53 -6.12
N LYS A 159 18.07 28.74 -5.57
CA LYS A 159 19.20 29.64 -5.86
C LYS A 159 20.55 28.99 -5.58
N GLY A 160 21.47 29.06 -6.54
CA GLY A 160 22.82 28.46 -6.44
C GLY A 160 22.93 27.03 -6.95
N VAL A 161 21.81 26.33 -7.15
CA VAL A 161 21.81 24.99 -7.74
C VAL A 161 21.89 25.08 -9.27
N LYS A 162 22.84 24.37 -9.86
CA LYS A 162 22.98 24.26 -11.32
C LYS A 162 22.20 23.05 -11.80
N PHE A 163 21.08 23.29 -12.45
CA PHE A 163 20.25 22.24 -13.03
C PHE A 163 20.71 21.89 -14.46
N PRO A 164 20.65 20.59 -14.84
CA PRO A 164 20.90 20.18 -16.21
C PRO A 164 19.77 20.63 -17.14
N THR A 165 20.06 20.76 -18.43
CA THR A 165 19.05 21.05 -19.46
C THR A 165 18.22 19.81 -19.87
N SER A 166 18.44 18.68 -19.19
CA SER A 166 17.78 17.42 -19.51
C SER A 166 16.27 17.50 -19.31
N ALA A 167 15.55 16.70 -20.08
CA ALA A 167 14.11 16.56 -19.96
C ALA A 167 13.74 15.90 -18.62
N ILE A 168 12.59 16.31 -18.07
CA ILE A 168 11.95 15.65 -16.93
C ILE A 168 11.18 14.44 -17.45
N VAL A 169 11.48 13.25 -16.92
CA VAL A 169 10.75 12.01 -17.19
C VAL A 169 9.87 11.70 -15.98
N ILE A 170 8.56 11.83 -16.13
CA ILE A 170 7.60 11.58 -15.05
C ILE A 170 7.41 10.06 -14.88
N ALA A 171 7.52 9.57 -13.66
CA ALA A 171 7.16 8.21 -13.27
C ALA A 171 5.93 8.23 -12.34
N HIS A 172 4.91 7.44 -12.66
CA HIS A 172 3.66 7.36 -11.91
C HIS A 172 3.21 5.92 -11.70
N ARG A 173 2.19 5.69 -10.91
CA ARG A 173 1.63 4.36 -10.68
C ARG A 173 0.76 3.92 -11.86
N SER A 174 0.86 2.64 -12.21
CA SER A 174 0.05 1.99 -13.25
C SER A 174 -1.06 1.10 -12.68
N ASP A 175 -1.07 0.88 -11.37
CA ASP A 175 -2.06 0.08 -10.64
C ASP A 175 -3.00 0.98 -9.81
N GLY A 176 -4.08 0.41 -9.29
CA GLY A 176 -4.96 1.08 -8.33
C GLY A 176 -4.22 1.32 -7.01
N SER A 177 -3.86 2.58 -6.73
CA SER A 177 -2.88 2.98 -5.71
C SER A 177 -3.42 3.99 -4.71
N GLY A 178 -3.32 3.66 -3.41
CA GLY A 178 -3.58 4.62 -2.35
C GLY A 178 -2.54 5.74 -2.31
N THR A 179 -1.26 5.43 -2.60
CA THR A 179 -0.20 6.44 -2.75
C THR A 179 -0.55 7.46 -3.83
N THR A 180 -1.10 7.00 -4.97
CA THR A 180 -1.65 7.88 -6.01
C THR A 180 -2.81 8.72 -5.49
N ASN A 181 -3.72 8.13 -4.71
CA ASN A 181 -4.83 8.88 -4.12
C ASN A 181 -4.34 10.01 -3.19
N ILE A 182 -3.37 9.73 -2.30
CA ILE A 182 -2.76 10.75 -1.44
C ILE A 182 -2.15 11.87 -2.30
N PHE A 183 -1.32 11.51 -3.28
CA PHE A 183 -0.63 12.47 -4.14
C PHE A 183 -1.59 13.31 -4.96
N THR A 184 -2.56 12.71 -5.62
CA THR A 184 -3.54 13.42 -6.46
C THR A 184 -4.53 14.24 -5.64
N THR A 185 -4.85 13.81 -4.42
CA THR A 185 -5.62 14.61 -3.45
C THR A 185 -4.85 15.86 -3.05
N TYR A 186 -3.53 15.76 -2.81
CA TYR A 186 -2.68 16.93 -2.58
C TYR A 186 -2.68 17.86 -3.78
N LEU A 187 -2.42 17.36 -5.00
CA LEU A 187 -2.40 18.16 -6.21
C LEU A 187 -3.73 18.87 -6.47
N SER A 188 -4.85 18.21 -6.21
CA SER A 188 -6.19 18.82 -6.34
C SER A 188 -6.47 19.92 -5.33
N LYS A 189 -5.81 19.89 -4.15
CA LYS A 189 -5.92 20.94 -3.13
C LYS A 189 -5.08 22.18 -3.44
N VAL A 190 -3.99 22.02 -4.20
CA VAL A 190 -3.01 23.06 -4.42
C VAL A 190 -2.97 23.61 -5.85
N SER A 191 -3.76 23.03 -6.77
CA SER A 191 -3.84 23.46 -8.16
C SER A 191 -5.26 23.28 -8.69
N ASP A 192 -5.96 24.37 -8.96
CA ASP A 192 -7.29 24.36 -9.56
C ASP A 192 -7.28 23.75 -10.94
N GLU A 193 -6.20 23.98 -11.71
CA GLU A 193 -6.06 23.40 -13.04
C GLU A 193 -5.92 21.87 -12.98
N TRP A 194 -5.10 21.35 -12.03
CA TRP A 194 -5.03 19.91 -11.79
C TRP A 194 -6.40 19.36 -11.40
N ASN A 195 -7.06 19.99 -10.43
CA ASN A 195 -8.35 19.56 -9.93
C ASN A 195 -9.42 19.49 -11.05
N THR A 196 -9.41 20.48 -11.96
CA THR A 196 -10.39 20.56 -13.05
C THR A 196 -10.09 19.59 -14.19
N LYS A 197 -8.80 19.44 -14.57
CA LYS A 197 -8.41 18.66 -15.74
C LYS A 197 -8.15 17.19 -15.46
N VAL A 198 -7.66 16.86 -14.28
CA VAL A 198 -7.21 15.52 -13.91
C VAL A 198 -7.97 14.97 -12.71
N GLY A 199 -8.10 15.76 -11.64
CA GLY A 199 -8.76 15.38 -10.40
C GLY A 199 -7.93 14.48 -9.51
N LYS A 200 -8.61 13.76 -8.61
CA LYS A 200 -8.02 12.86 -7.61
C LYS A 200 -8.59 11.46 -7.69
N GLY A 201 -7.80 10.46 -7.33
CA GLY A 201 -8.23 9.06 -7.32
C GLY A 201 -7.08 8.08 -7.14
N SER A 202 -7.41 6.83 -6.89
CA SER A 202 -6.44 5.72 -6.85
C SER A 202 -5.99 5.29 -8.25
N SER A 203 -6.73 5.64 -9.28
CA SER A 203 -6.40 5.49 -10.70
C SER A 203 -6.93 6.71 -11.43
N ILE A 204 -6.08 7.35 -12.22
CA ILE A 204 -6.41 8.55 -13.00
C ILE A 204 -5.81 8.44 -14.40
N ASN A 205 -6.26 9.28 -15.31
CA ASN A 205 -5.63 9.46 -16.61
C ASN A 205 -4.46 10.44 -16.48
N TRP A 206 -3.24 9.93 -16.42
CA TRP A 206 -2.04 10.75 -16.27
C TRP A 206 -1.80 11.58 -17.54
N PRO A 207 -1.52 12.89 -17.40
CA PRO A 207 -1.23 13.76 -18.57
C PRO A 207 0.05 13.35 -19.30
N ALA A 208 1.04 12.79 -18.59
CA ALA A 208 2.32 12.36 -19.13
C ALA A 208 3.00 11.37 -18.17
N GLY A 209 3.99 10.66 -18.67
CA GLY A 209 4.88 9.83 -17.86
C GLY A 209 4.84 8.35 -18.18
N LEU A 210 5.60 7.59 -17.39
CA LEU A 210 5.74 6.14 -17.47
C LEU A 210 5.12 5.49 -16.24
N GLY A 211 4.35 4.42 -16.45
CA GLY A 211 3.67 3.69 -15.38
C GLY A 211 4.55 2.61 -14.75
N GLY A 212 4.72 2.65 -13.41
CA GLY A 212 5.33 1.61 -12.60
C GLY A 212 4.31 0.93 -11.68
N LYS A 213 4.35 -0.39 -11.58
CA LYS A 213 3.47 -1.14 -10.67
C LYS A 213 4.04 -1.09 -9.25
N GLY A 214 3.22 -0.69 -8.28
CA GLY A 214 3.62 -0.56 -6.88
C GLY A 214 4.56 0.62 -6.61
N ASN A 215 4.87 0.88 -5.34
CA ASN A 215 5.90 1.84 -4.96
C ASN A 215 7.27 1.39 -5.49
N GLU A 216 7.56 0.09 -5.46
CA GLU A 216 8.78 -0.53 -5.99
C GLU A 216 8.97 -0.29 -7.49
N GLY A 217 7.90 -0.38 -8.28
CA GLY A 217 7.98 -0.15 -9.73
C GLY A 217 8.27 1.32 -10.07
N VAL A 218 7.64 2.27 -9.37
CA VAL A 218 7.96 3.70 -9.54
C VAL A 218 9.37 4.01 -9.03
N ALA A 219 9.78 3.47 -7.87
CA ALA A 219 11.15 3.62 -7.37
C ALA A 219 12.18 3.09 -8.37
N GLY A 220 11.91 1.93 -8.97
CA GLY A 220 12.76 1.35 -10.01
C GLY A 220 12.88 2.25 -11.24
N LEU A 221 11.77 2.79 -11.76
CA LEU A 221 11.75 3.72 -12.90
C LEU A 221 12.57 4.99 -12.61
N VAL A 222 12.34 5.63 -11.44
CA VAL A 222 13.07 6.83 -11.05
C VAL A 222 14.56 6.54 -10.92
N LYS A 223 14.94 5.45 -10.26
CA LYS A 223 16.35 5.10 -10.01
C LYS A 223 17.13 4.80 -11.29
N GLN A 224 16.47 4.17 -12.28
CA GLN A 224 17.11 3.73 -13.52
C GLN A 224 17.10 4.77 -14.64
N THR A 225 16.26 5.81 -14.54
CA THR A 225 16.07 6.79 -15.62
C THR A 225 16.69 8.13 -15.22
N PRO A 226 17.80 8.56 -15.82
CA PRO A 226 18.34 9.89 -15.60
C PRO A 226 17.32 10.98 -15.93
N GLY A 227 17.20 12.00 -15.07
CA GLY A 227 16.20 13.07 -15.21
C GLY A 227 14.79 12.67 -14.79
N ALA A 228 14.58 11.46 -14.27
CA ALA A 228 13.25 11.07 -13.80
C ALA A 228 12.84 11.77 -12.51
N ILE A 229 11.52 11.95 -12.37
CA ILE A 229 10.82 12.38 -11.16
C ILE A 229 9.60 11.50 -10.94
N GLY A 230 9.30 11.14 -9.69
CA GLY A 230 8.13 10.34 -9.36
C GLY A 230 7.74 10.53 -7.90
N TYR A 231 6.63 9.91 -7.52
CA TYR A 231 6.14 9.92 -6.15
C TYR A 231 6.10 8.49 -5.59
N ILE A 232 6.66 8.30 -4.41
CA ILE A 232 6.75 7.01 -3.71
C ILE A 232 6.61 7.23 -2.20
N GLU A 233 6.37 6.18 -1.45
CA GLU A 233 6.42 6.22 0.00
C GLU A 233 7.89 6.36 0.48
N LEU A 234 8.10 7.10 1.59
CA LEU A 234 9.41 7.49 2.12
C LEU A 234 10.33 6.31 2.41
N ALA A 235 9.82 5.20 2.98
CA ALA A 235 10.64 4.02 3.28
C ALA A 235 11.30 3.45 2.02
N TYR A 236 10.61 3.46 0.86
CA TYR A 236 11.20 3.04 -0.41
C TYR A 236 12.33 3.95 -0.86
N ALA A 237 12.18 5.27 -0.70
CA ALA A 237 13.23 6.21 -1.05
C ALA A 237 14.48 5.98 -0.20
N ILE A 238 14.32 5.81 1.11
CA ILE A 238 15.42 5.60 2.06
C ILE A 238 16.10 4.24 1.83
N GLN A 239 15.32 3.15 1.73
CA GLN A 239 15.86 1.80 1.51
C GLN A 239 16.65 1.69 0.20
N ASN A 240 16.21 2.42 -0.84
CA ASN A 240 16.88 2.44 -2.13
C ASN A 240 17.95 3.55 -2.27
N LYS A 241 18.20 4.34 -1.21
CA LYS A 241 19.16 5.47 -1.18
C LYS A 241 18.87 6.47 -2.31
N MET A 242 17.59 6.77 -2.52
CA MET A 242 17.16 7.71 -3.54
C MET A 242 17.10 9.13 -2.98
N THR A 243 17.32 10.11 -3.86
CA THR A 243 17.10 11.52 -3.55
C THR A 243 15.63 11.86 -3.59
N TYR A 244 15.21 12.80 -2.74
CA TYR A 244 13.84 13.33 -2.70
C TYR A 244 13.83 14.79 -2.29
N ALA A 245 12.81 15.51 -2.72
CA ALA A 245 12.70 16.96 -2.55
C ALA A 245 12.13 17.35 -1.19
N SER A 246 12.50 18.56 -0.72
CA SER A 246 11.72 19.28 0.27
C SER A 246 10.54 19.96 -0.41
N VAL A 247 9.35 19.85 0.15
CA VAL A 247 8.11 20.37 -0.43
C VAL A 247 7.59 21.52 0.43
N GLN A 248 7.19 22.62 -0.22
CA GLN A 248 6.60 23.75 0.47
C GLN A 248 5.20 23.38 0.98
N ASN A 249 4.97 23.57 2.28
CA ASN A 249 3.68 23.37 2.91
C ASN A 249 2.79 24.61 2.87
N LYS A 250 1.58 24.50 3.40
CA LYS A 250 0.59 25.59 3.44
C LYS A 250 1.06 26.84 4.20
N SER A 251 1.95 26.67 5.18
CA SER A 251 2.56 27.77 5.93
C SER A 251 3.72 28.44 5.20
N GLY A 252 4.08 28.00 3.99
CA GLY A 252 5.19 28.54 3.20
C GLY A 252 6.56 27.93 3.52
N ASN A 253 6.64 26.99 4.47
CA ASN A 253 7.89 26.35 4.88
C ASN A 253 8.24 25.19 3.95
N PHE A 254 9.52 25.07 3.55
CA PHE A 254 10.02 23.90 2.83
C PHE A 254 10.33 22.79 3.83
N ILE A 255 9.53 21.73 3.79
CA ILE A 255 9.61 20.60 4.71
C ILE A 255 10.27 19.41 4.02
N THR A 256 11.35 18.91 4.61
CA THR A 256 11.94 17.63 4.23
C THR A 256 11.11 16.51 4.85
N PRO A 257 10.68 15.51 4.07
CA PRO A 257 9.88 14.40 4.61
C PRO A 257 10.68 13.60 5.64
N SER A 258 10.06 13.34 6.77
CA SER A 258 10.60 12.59 7.90
C SER A 258 9.46 12.02 8.75
N VAL A 259 9.76 11.12 9.68
CA VAL A 259 8.79 10.66 10.67
C VAL A 259 8.20 11.83 11.46
N ALA A 260 9.05 12.76 11.92
CA ALA A 260 8.60 13.93 12.68
C ALA A 260 7.64 14.83 11.90
N SER A 261 7.99 15.16 10.63
CA SER A 261 7.14 16.01 9.80
C SER A 261 5.85 15.32 9.35
N THR A 262 5.87 14.00 9.22
CA THR A 262 4.66 13.18 8.97
C THR A 262 3.76 13.14 10.20
N SER A 263 4.33 12.94 11.40
CA SER A 263 3.59 12.99 12.67
C SER A 263 2.95 14.35 12.90
N ALA A 264 3.67 15.44 12.60
CA ALA A 264 3.14 16.81 12.69
C ALA A 264 1.92 17.00 11.78
N ALA A 265 1.98 16.52 10.53
CA ALA A 265 0.83 16.55 9.61
C ALA A 265 -0.34 15.67 10.11
N GLY A 266 -0.04 14.59 10.83
CA GLY A 266 -1.03 13.65 11.41
C GLY A 266 -1.61 14.09 12.75
N ASN A 267 -1.12 15.18 13.35
CA ASN A 267 -1.62 15.68 14.63
C ASN A 267 -2.89 16.51 14.43
N ILE A 268 -3.95 15.85 14.00
CA ILE A 268 -5.27 16.43 13.78
C ILE A 268 -6.32 15.64 14.56
N GLN A 269 -7.48 16.25 14.78
CA GLN A 269 -8.63 15.53 15.32
C GLN A 269 -9.19 14.56 14.26
N LEU A 270 -9.25 13.27 14.58
CA LEU A 270 -9.80 12.26 13.69
C LEU A 270 -11.32 12.18 13.85
N PRO A 271 -12.06 12.00 12.73
CA PRO A 271 -13.45 11.62 12.80
C PRO A 271 -13.61 10.19 13.37
N PRO A 272 -14.79 9.82 13.90
CA PRO A 272 -15.01 8.50 14.51
C PRO A 272 -14.76 7.31 13.58
N ASP A 273 -14.85 7.50 12.26
CA ASP A 273 -14.57 6.48 11.24
C ASP A 273 -13.12 6.53 10.71
N ALA A 274 -12.27 7.40 11.26
CA ALA A 274 -10.88 7.67 10.89
C ALA A 274 -10.64 8.06 9.42
N LYS A 275 -11.69 8.35 8.64
CA LYS A 275 -11.58 8.66 7.21
C LYS A 275 -11.24 10.12 7.00
N VAL A 276 -9.97 10.45 7.01
CA VAL A 276 -9.48 11.83 6.88
C VAL A 276 -8.24 11.88 6.01
N SER A 277 -8.04 13.00 5.31
CA SER A 277 -6.84 13.26 4.52
C SER A 277 -5.84 14.10 5.31
N LEU A 278 -4.59 13.65 5.39
CA LEU A 278 -3.47 14.38 5.99
C LEU A 278 -2.74 15.29 4.99
N THR A 279 -3.24 15.40 3.75
CA THR A 279 -2.59 16.24 2.74
C THR A 279 -2.86 17.72 2.98
N ASN A 280 -1.81 18.54 2.90
CA ASN A 280 -1.87 20.01 2.97
C ASN A 280 -2.56 20.53 4.25
N THR A 281 -2.22 19.95 5.41
CA THR A 281 -2.72 20.36 6.73
C THR A 281 -2.13 21.72 7.13
N ASP A 282 -2.67 22.33 8.20
CA ASP A 282 -2.22 23.63 8.70
C ASP A 282 -0.95 23.55 9.57
N ALA A 283 -0.41 22.35 9.79
CA ALA A 283 0.79 22.16 10.60
C ALA A 283 2.00 22.86 9.97
N ALA A 284 2.61 23.81 10.69
CA ALA A 284 3.71 24.63 10.18
C ALA A 284 4.98 23.84 9.86
N ASP A 285 5.19 22.72 10.53
CA ASP A 285 6.28 21.75 10.35
C ASP A 285 5.81 20.43 9.71
N GLY A 286 4.53 20.33 9.33
CA GLY A 286 3.94 19.18 8.71
C GLY A 286 4.36 19.00 7.25
N TYR A 287 4.72 17.75 6.87
CA TYR A 287 4.97 17.43 5.47
C TYR A 287 3.65 17.36 4.70
N PRO A 288 3.51 18.12 3.58
CA PRO A 288 2.20 18.35 2.99
C PRO A 288 1.61 17.19 2.22
N ILE A 289 2.41 16.15 1.92
CA ILE A 289 1.94 14.97 1.16
C ILE A 289 2.00 13.75 2.09
N SER A 290 1.29 13.83 3.21
CA SER A 290 1.17 12.76 4.19
C SER A 290 -0.18 12.05 4.10
N GLY A 291 -0.25 10.80 4.52
CA GLY A 291 -1.48 10.01 4.53
C GLY A 291 -1.45 8.87 5.53
N PHE A 292 -2.63 8.46 5.98
CA PHE A 292 -2.80 7.20 6.70
C PHE A 292 -2.83 6.02 5.73
N THR A 293 -2.53 4.83 6.25
CA THR A 293 -2.95 3.56 5.67
C THR A 293 -3.91 2.87 6.63
N TRP A 294 -4.90 2.17 6.08
CA TRP A 294 -5.97 1.52 6.85
C TRP A 294 -6.03 0.04 6.54
N ALA A 295 -6.03 -0.80 7.59
CA ALA A 295 -6.53 -2.15 7.44
C ALA A 295 -8.07 -2.11 7.28
N LEU A 296 -8.57 -2.84 6.31
CA LEU A 296 -9.97 -2.92 5.93
C LEU A 296 -10.50 -4.30 6.28
N ILE A 297 -11.53 -4.35 7.14
CA ILE A 297 -12.19 -5.61 7.50
C ILE A 297 -13.72 -5.44 7.47
N TYR A 298 -14.47 -6.49 7.20
CA TYR A 298 -15.90 -6.45 7.41
C TYR A 298 -16.21 -6.24 8.90
N LYS A 299 -17.24 -5.45 9.21
CA LYS A 299 -17.68 -5.24 10.59
C LYS A 299 -18.18 -6.56 11.20
N GLU A 300 -19.02 -7.28 10.48
CA GLU A 300 -19.48 -8.62 10.85
C GLU A 300 -18.52 -9.65 10.25
N GLN A 301 -17.93 -10.49 11.10
CA GLN A 301 -16.90 -11.44 10.72
C GLN A 301 -17.42 -12.84 10.43
N ASN A 302 -18.70 -13.13 10.71
CA ASN A 302 -19.33 -14.38 10.28
C ASN A 302 -19.80 -14.27 8.81
N TYR A 303 -18.90 -14.54 7.89
CA TYR A 303 -19.16 -14.61 6.45
C TYR A 303 -18.32 -15.72 5.80
N ASN A 304 -18.79 -16.30 4.68
CA ASN A 304 -18.10 -17.35 3.93
C ASN A 304 -17.63 -18.54 4.79
N ASN A 305 -18.42 -18.98 5.75
CA ASN A 305 -18.12 -20.08 6.71
C ASN A 305 -16.81 -19.83 7.51
N ARG A 306 -16.44 -18.56 7.70
CA ARG A 306 -15.28 -18.19 8.50
C ARG A 306 -15.50 -18.60 9.95
N SER A 307 -14.50 -19.23 10.57
CA SER A 307 -14.58 -19.61 11.98
C SER A 307 -14.45 -18.39 12.90
N GLN A 308 -15.06 -18.45 14.09
CA GLN A 308 -14.89 -17.43 15.11
C GLN A 308 -13.44 -17.35 15.59
N ASP A 309 -12.71 -18.46 15.63
CA ASP A 309 -11.29 -18.48 15.98
C ASP A 309 -10.46 -17.66 14.99
N ARG A 310 -10.72 -17.82 13.67
CA ARG A 310 -10.07 -17.03 12.62
C ARG A 310 -10.39 -15.54 12.76
N ALA A 311 -11.64 -15.18 13.07
CA ALA A 311 -12.04 -13.81 13.33
C ALA A 311 -11.33 -13.21 14.55
N ASN A 312 -11.23 -13.97 15.65
CA ASN A 312 -10.50 -13.58 16.86
C ASN A 312 -9.01 -13.35 16.58
N LYS A 313 -8.37 -14.23 15.82
CA LYS A 313 -6.96 -14.10 15.41
C LYS A 313 -6.72 -12.83 14.61
N LEU A 314 -7.61 -12.49 13.67
CA LEU A 314 -7.51 -11.25 12.91
C LEU A 314 -7.60 -10.02 13.79
N VAL A 315 -8.62 -9.95 14.64
CA VAL A 315 -8.84 -8.78 15.50
C VAL A 315 -7.69 -8.61 16.51
N LYS A 316 -7.15 -9.72 17.08
CA LYS A 316 -5.97 -9.70 17.95
C LYS A 316 -4.71 -9.22 17.22
N LEU A 317 -4.49 -9.64 15.96
CA LEU A 317 -3.38 -9.14 15.13
C LEU A 317 -3.48 -7.63 14.94
N LEU A 318 -4.67 -7.13 14.54
CA LEU A 318 -4.87 -5.70 14.30
C LEU A 318 -4.76 -4.89 15.60
N TRP A 319 -5.26 -5.44 16.72
CA TRP A 319 -5.08 -4.82 18.04
C TRP A 319 -3.61 -4.70 18.40
N TRP A 320 -2.85 -5.77 18.24
CA TRP A 320 -1.41 -5.73 18.48
C TRP A 320 -0.70 -4.72 17.57
N ASN A 321 -1.10 -4.63 16.30
CA ASN A 321 -0.49 -3.67 15.35
C ASN A 321 -0.68 -2.21 15.80
N ILE A 322 -1.86 -1.84 16.34
CA ILE A 322 -2.14 -0.47 16.78
C ILE A 322 -1.60 -0.16 18.18
N HIS A 323 -1.00 -1.12 18.87
CA HIS A 323 -0.35 -0.99 20.19
C HIS A 323 1.14 -1.35 20.13
N GLU A 324 1.50 -2.57 20.50
CA GLU A 324 2.90 -3.00 20.59
C GLU A 324 3.63 -2.95 19.24
N GLY A 325 2.90 -3.08 18.16
CA GLY A 325 3.41 -2.95 16.79
C GLY A 325 3.91 -1.55 16.48
N GLN A 326 3.39 -0.51 17.11
CA GLN A 326 3.71 0.88 16.80
C GLN A 326 5.19 1.23 17.02
N LYS A 327 5.89 0.55 17.92
CA LYS A 327 7.33 0.74 18.15
C LYS A 327 8.21 0.41 16.91
N TYR A 328 7.67 -0.28 15.92
CA TYR A 328 8.37 -0.62 14.69
C TYR A 328 8.15 0.41 13.56
N CYS A 329 7.26 1.41 13.77
CA CYS A 329 6.98 2.43 12.76
C CYS A 329 8.21 3.31 12.50
N GLU A 330 8.71 4.01 13.52
CA GLU A 330 9.82 4.97 13.36
C GLU A 330 11.09 4.36 12.77
N PRO A 331 11.57 3.15 13.23
CA PRO A 331 12.74 2.52 12.63
C PRO A 331 12.61 2.22 11.13
N LEU A 332 11.37 2.14 10.63
CA LEU A 332 11.06 1.88 9.23
C LEU A 332 10.55 3.13 8.48
N ASN A 333 10.69 4.31 9.10
CA ASN A 333 10.33 5.61 8.52
C ASN A 333 8.83 5.85 8.35
N TYR A 334 7.99 5.18 9.15
CA TYR A 334 6.57 5.48 9.29
C TYR A 334 6.33 6.27 10.58
N ALA A 335 5.34 7.14 10.57
CA ALA A 335 4.89 7.82 11.77
C ALA A 335 3.87 6.95 12.51
N PRO A 336 4.09 6.67 13.80
CA PRO A 336 3.14 5.92 14.61
C PRO A 336 1.84 6.71 14.77
N LEU A 337 0.78 6.01 15.15
CA LEU A 337 -0.49 6.62 15.51
C LEU A 337 -0.30 7.54 16.73
N SER A 338 -0.87 8.73 16.68
CA SER A 338 -0.98 9.57 17.88
C SER A 338 -1.89 8.89 18.92
N PRO A 339 -1.79 9.25 20.23
CA PRO A 339 -2.69 8.67 21.24
C PRO A 339 -4.17 8.82 20.90
N SER A 340 -4.58 9.97 20.34
CA SER A 340 -5.95 10.19 19.88
C SER A 340 -6.32 9.29 18.70
N ALA A 341 -5.42 9.09 17.75
CA ALA A 341 -5.63 8.19 16.62
C ALA A 341 -5.73 6.72 17.06
N THR A 342 -4.91 6.31 18.05
CA THR A 342 -5.00 4.97 18.65
C THR A 342 -6.35 4.75 19.30
N THR A 343 -6.84 5.72 20.09
CA THR A 343 -8.18 5.63 20.70
C THR A 343 -9.30 5.48 19.65
N VAL A 344 -9.23 6.21 18.54
CA VAL A 344 -10.19 6.06 17.44
C VAL A 344 -10.08 4.67 16.80
N ALA A 345 -8.86 4.20 16.53
CA ALA A 345 -8.60 2.86 15.97
C ALA A 345 -9.16 1.74 16.88
N GLU A 346 -8.95 1.85 18.19
CA GLU A 346 -9.51 0.93 19.19
C GLU A 346 -11.04 0.87 19.11
N ASN A 347 -11.71 2.04 19.12
CA ASN A 347 -13.17 2.12 19.08
C ASN A 347 -13.72 1.50 17.79
N ILE A 348 -13.06 1.74 16.66
CA ILE A 348 -13.41 1.12 15.39
C ILE A 348 -13.27 -0.39 15.50
N LEU A 349 -12.12 -0.88 15.99
CA LEU A 349 -11.84 -2.31 16.06
C LEU A 349 -12.75 -3.04 17.08
N LYS A 350 -13.08 -2.42 18.21
CA LYS A 350 -14.06 -2.94 19.19
C LYS A 350 -15.47 -3.09 18.62
N SER A 351 -15.79 -2.37 17.55
CA SER A 351 -17.10 -2.50 16.86
C SER A 351 -17.20 -3.74 15.97
N ALA A 352 -16.11 -4.49 15.76
CA ALA A 352 -16.13 -5.74 15.00
C ALA A 352 -16.89 -6.83 15.76
N THR A 353 -17.76 -7.56 15.05
CA THR A 353 -18.64 -8.55 15.63
C THR A 353 -18.50 -9.93 14.96
N TYR A 354 -18.94 -10.96 15.68
CA TYR A 354 -19.19 -12.30 15.14
C TYR A 354 -20.56 -12.78 15.68
N ASP A 355 -21.48 -13.09 14.79
CA ASP A 355 -22.89 -13.35 15.12
C ASP A 355 -23.50 -12.21 15.97
N GLY A 356 -23.19 -10.96 15.60
CA GLY A 356 -23.65 -9.76 16.30
C GLY A 356 -23.01 -9.52 17.66
N LYS A 357 -22.10 -10.37 18.14
CA LYS A 357 -21.41 -10.22 19.43
C LYS A 357 -20.02 -9.59 19.22
N PRO A 358 -19.60 -8.63 20.07
CA PRO A 358 -18.26 -8.05 19.97
C PRO A 358 -17.15 -9.11 20.08
N LEU A 359 -16.12 -8.98 19.25
CA LEU A 359 -14.93 -9.83 19.27
C LEU A 359 -13.88 -9.37 20.30
N LEU A 360 -13.91 -8.08 20.67
CA LEU A 360 -13.11 -7.50 21.75
C LEU A 360 -14.05 -6.98 22.83
N GLN A 361 -13.68 -7.22 24.09
CA GLN A 361 -14.35 -6.70 25.28
C GLN A 361 -13.60 -5.50 25.87
#